data_84f31837a7f32b890bacf9523df9d824
#
_entry.id   84f31837a7f32b890bacf9523df9d824
#
_cell.length_a   1.000
_cell.length_b   1.000
_cell.length_c   1.000
_cell.angle_alpha   90.00
_cell.angle_beta   90.00
_cell.angle_gamma   90.00
#
_symmetry.space_group_name_H-M   'P 1'
#
loop_
_entity.id
_entity.type
_entity.pdbx_description
1 polymer ?
#
loop_
_entity_poly.entity_id
_entity_poly.type
_entity_poly.pdbx_seq_one_letter_code
_entity_poly.pdbx_strand_id
1 'polypeptide(L)'
;MAEDTSSSNPPRPAASPSPPPPAPVPLTPGPRAAYLQKIFDQALARTLRANSYANFSGCFPTPAKHVPASLESVWRQLNAKLEESAKAEFEDILRERDAVRQLNELDRLVGEAKFRRENGQGEGDVAYVSIRRSPFLSG
;
A
#
# COMPACT_ATOMS: atom_id res chain seq x y z
N MET A 1 -13.94 57.11 -50.70
CA MET A 1 -12.98 57.31 -49.61
C MET A 1 -12.94 56.05 -48.75
N ALA A 2 -11.87 55.35 -48.94
CA ALA A 2 -11.59 54.11 -48.27
C ALA A 2 -10.81 54.42 -46.99
N GLU A 3 -11.18 53.81 -45.85
CA GLU A 3 -10.28 53.76 -44.69
C GLU A 3 -10.19 52.30 -44.23
N ASP A 4 -9.03 51.81 -44.54
CA ASP A 4 -8.49 50.50 -44.18
C ASP A 4 -7.96 50.61 -42.73
N THR A 5 -8.61 49.94 -41.79
CA THR A 5 -8.08 49.78 -40.41
C THR A 5 -7.54 48.38 -40.23
N SER A 6 -6.28 48.24 -40.60
CA SER A 6 -5.45 47.07 -40.29
C SER A 6 -5.29 46.92 -38.76
N SER A 7 -6.00 45.95 -38.18
CA SER A 7 -5.81 45.53 -36.76
C SER A 7 -4.68 44.50 -36.69
N SER A 8 -3.49 44.95 -36.39
CA SER A 8 -2.33 44.08 -36.09
C SER A 8 -2.46 43.53 -34.68
N ASN A 9 -2.86 42.27 -34.63
CA ASN A 9 -2.87 41.47 -33.40
C ASN A 9 -1.43 41.06 -33.04
N PRO A 10 -0.92 41.31 -31.81
CA PRO A 10 0.43 40.90 -31.43
C PRO A 10 0.53 39.36 -31.32
N PRO A 11 1.69 38.75 -31.64
CA PRO A 11 1.86 37.32 -31.58
C PRO A 11 1.75 36.82 -30.12
N ARG A 12 0.85 35.87 -29.91
CA ARG A 12 0.67 35.18 -28.62
C ARG A 12 1.96 34.43 -28.28
N PRO A 13 2.49 34.55 -27.03
CA PRO A 13 3.66 33.78 -26.62
C PRO A 13 3.38 32.28 -26.75
N ALA A 14 4.27 31.56 -27.42
CA ALA A 14 4.19 30.11 -27.54
C ALA A 14 4.23 29.49 -26.14
N ALA A 15 3.18 28.76 -25.78
CA ALA A 15 3.14 28.01 -24.53
C ALA A 15 4.29 27.00 -24.54
N SER A 16 5.11 27.04 -23.51
CA SER A 16 6.16 26.04 -23.28
C SER A 16 5.53 24.64 -23.27
N PRO A 17 6.15 23.65 -23.94
CA PRO A 17 5.61 22.29 -23.92
C PRO A 17 5.52 21.78 -22.48
N SER A 18 4.33 21.34 -22.09
CA SER A 18 4.13 20.68 -20.79
C SER A 18 5.06 19.46 -20.68
N PRO A 19 5.65 19.22 -19.50
CA PRO A 19 6.46 18.02 -19.30
C PRO A 19 5.64 16.75 -19.63
N PRO A 20 6.27 15.72 -20.22
CA PRO A 20 5.55 14.49 -20.55
C PRO A 20 4.94 13.88 -19.28
N PRO A 21 3.76 13.26 -19.35
CA PRO A 21 3.13 12.62 -18.21
C PRO A 21 4.04 11.51 -17.67
N PRO A 22 4.09 11.32 -16.33
CA PRO A 22 4.90 10.27 -15.73
C PRO A 22 4.49 8.90 -16.26
N ALA A 23 5.47 8.01 -16.45
CA ALA A 23 5.23 6.66 -16.93
C ALA A 23 4.24 5.92 -16.00
N PRO A 24 3.31 5.11 -16.55
CA PRO A 24 2.36 4.35 -15.74
C PRO A 24 3.09 3.43 -14.76
N VAL A 25 2.71 3.48 -13.48
CA VAL A 25 3.25 2.58 -12.47
C VAL A 25 2.68 1.18 -12.68
N PRO A 26 3.51 0.12 -12.72
CA PRO A 26 3.01 -1.24 -12.93
C PRO A 26 2.00 -1.66 -11.87
N LEU A 27 0.91 -2.31 -12.26
CA LEU A 27 -0.10 -2.87 -11.35
C LEU A 27 0.34 -4.21 -10.72
N THR A 28 1.39 -4.84 -11.27
CA THR A 28 1.99 -6.04 -10.66
C THR A 28 2.59 -5.66 -9.31
N PRO A 29 2.30 -6.43 -8.23
CA PRO A 29 2.83 -6.13 -6.91
C PRO A 29 4.36 -6.08 -6.88
N GLY A 30 4.91 -4.94 -6.49
CA GLY A 30 6.32 -4.77 -6.20
C GLY A 30 6.72 -5.38 -4.84
N PRO A 31 7.99 -5.25 -4.42
CA PRO A 31 8.50 -5.89 -3.20
C PRO A 31 7.68 -5.60 -1.94
N ARG A 32 7.29 -4.35 -1.71
CA ARG A 32 6.49 -3.95 -0.53
C ARG A 32 5.08 -4.47 -0.59
N ALA A 33 4.43 -4.40 -1.75
CA ALA A 33 3.07 -4.91 -1.92
C ALA A 33 3.03 -6.43 -1.76
N ALA A 34 3.98 -7.15 -2.34
CA ALA A 34 4.13 -8.60 -2.17
C ALA A 34 4.41 -8.99 -0.70
N TYR A 35 5.22 -8.19 0.01
CA TYR A 35 5.49 -8.42 1.41
C TYR A 35 4.25 -8.20 2.29
N LEU A 36 3.44 -7.16 2.01
CA LEU A 36 2.17 -6.91 2.69
C LEU A 36 1.21 -8.10 2.52
N GLN A 37 1.05 -8.61 1.29
CA GLN A 37 0.23 -9.79 1.01
C GLN A 37 0.72 -11.00 1.80
N LYS A 38 2.03 -11.25 1.80
CA LYS A 38 2.63 -12.35 2.57
C LYS A 38 2.36 -12.25 4.07
N ILE A 39 2.46 -11.04 4.65
CA ILE A 39 2.16 -10.82 6.08
C ILE A 39 0.70 -11.14 6.36
N PHE A 40 -0.22 -10.69 5.52
CA PHE A 40 -1.64 -10.99 5.66
C PHE A 40 -1.90 -12.49 5.63
N ASP A 41 -1.38 -13.21 4.64
CA ASP A 41 -1.55 -14.66 4.50
C ASP A 41 -1.02 -15.42 5.73
N GLN A 42 0.15 -15.00 6.23
CA GLN A 42 0.73 -15.59 7.44
C GLN A 42 -0.11 -15.32 8.70
N ALA A 43 -0.63 -14.11 8.84
CA ALA A 43 -1.48 -13.73 9.96
C ALA A 43 -2.79 -14.52 9.93
N LEU A 44 -3.45 -14.58 8.78
CA LEU A 44 -4.68 -15.36 8.59
C LEU A 44 -4.45 -16.85 8.87
N ALA A 45 -3.40 -17.44 8.34
CA ALA A 45 -3.06 -18.84 8.59
C ALA A 45 -2.77 -19.13 10.07
N ARG A 46 -2.17 -18.18 10.81
CA ARG A 46 -1.98 -18.31 12.26
C ARG A 46 -3.30 -18.23 13.02
N THR A 47 -4.18 -17.32 12.62
CA THR A 47 -5.52 -17.18 13.21
C THR A 47 -6.35 -18.46 13.04
N LEU A 48 -6.38 -19.01 11.82
CA LEU A 48 -7.10 -20.26 11.53
C LEU A 48 -6.52 -21.45 12.33
N ARG A 49 -5.20 -21.52 12.49
CA ARG A 49 -4.56 -22.56 13.31
C ARG A 49 -4.88 -22.41 14.80
N ALA A 50 -4.93 -21.18 15.31
CA ALA A 50 -5.33 -20.92 16.70
C ALA A 50 -6.79 -21.32 16.94
N ASN A 51 -7.66 -21.18 15.95
CA ASN A 51 -9.03 -21.67 15.97
C ASN A 51 -9.11 -23.16 15.58
N SER A 52 -8.28 -24.00 16.20
CA SER A 52 -8.30 -25.46 16.00
C SER A 52 -9.60 -26.06 16.51
N TYR A 53 -9.98 -27.24 15.97
CA TYR A 53 -11.17 -27.95 16.47
C TYR A 53 -11.08 -28.27 17.98
N ALA A 54 -9.88 -28.58 18.47
CA ALA A 54 -9.66 -28.85 19.90
C ALA A 54 -10.00 -27.61 20.76
N ASN A 55 -9.54 -26.41 20.33
CA ASN A 55 -9.86 -25.17 21.03
C ASN A 55 -11.35 -24.82 20.90
N PHE A 56 -11.91 -24.97 19.70
CA PHE A 56 -13.34 -24.69 19.43
C PHE A 56 -14.24 -25.61 20.23
N SER A 57 -14.01 -26.94 20.22
CA SER A 57 -14.82 -27.91 20.95
C SER A 57 -14.73 -27.73 22.47
N GLY A 58 -13.60 -27.27 22.97
CA GLY A 58 -13.41 -26.91 24.38
C GLY A 58 -14.34 -25.80 24.86
N CYS A 59 -14.74 -24.89 23.96
CA CYS A 59 -15.73 -23.84 24.25
C CYS A 59 -17.18 -24.36 24.31
N PHE A 60 -17.44 -25.56 23.75
CA PHE A 60 -18.77 -26.16 23.63
C PHE A 60 -18.80 -27.60 24.15
N PRO A 61 -18.54 -27.83 25.44
CA PRO A 61 -18.35 -29.18 25.98
C PRO A 61 -19.58 -30.09 25.83
N THR A 62 -20.78 -29.53 25.95
CA THR A 62 -22.03 -30.30 25.81
C THR A 62 -22.24 -30.76 24.35
N PRO A 63 -22.25 -29.88 23.33
CA PRO A 63 -22.29 -30.31 21.93
C PRO A 63 -21.13 -31.25 21.54
N ALA A 64 -19.93 -30.99 22.02
CA ALA A 64 -18.77 -31.85 21.74
C ALA A 64 -18.96 -33.28 22.24
N LYS A 65 -19.67 -33.46 23.34
CA LYS A 65 -19.98 -34.79 23.91
C LYS A 65 -21.12 -35.50 23.19
N HIS A 66 -22.18 -34.79 22.83
CA HIS A 66 -23.42 -35.41 22.34
C HIS A 66 -23.55 -35.42 20.82
N VAL A 67 -22.99 -34.44 20.12
CA VAL A 67 -23.09 -34.29 18.65
C VAL A 67 -21.75 -33.86 18.02
N PRO A 68 -20.66 -34.56 18.26
CA PRO A 68 -19.32 -34.12 17.84
C PRO A 68 -19.20 -33.92 16.34
N ALA A 69 -19.80 -34.79 15.52
CA ALA A 69 -19.75 -34.65 14.06
C ALA A 69 -20.43 -33.38 13.55
N SER A 70 -21.56 -33.02 14.15
CA SER A 70 -22.26 -31.77 13.81
C SER A 70 -21.46 -30.56 14.24
N LEU A 71 -20.85 -30.58 15.43
CA LEU A 71 -20.01 -29.53 15.93
C LEU A 71 -18.75 -29.33 15.05
N GLU A 72 -18.12 -30.42 14.61
CA GLU A 72 -16.99 -30.36 13.70
C GLU A 72 -17.39 -29.78 12.32
N SER A 73 -18.54 -30.15 11.81
CA SER A 73 -19.06 -29.58 10.57
C SER A 73 -19.26 -28.06 10.68
N VAL A 74 -19.84 -27.60 11.77
CA VAL A 74 -20.00 -26.15 12.04
C VAL A 74 -18.64 -25.45 12.12
N TRP A 75 -17.69 -26.02 12.85
CA TRP A 75 -16.33 -25.48 12.93
C TRP A 75 -15.65 -25.35 11.56
N ARG A 76 -15.75 -26.38 10.71
CA ARG A 76 -15.19 -26.33 9.35
C ARG A 76 -15.83 -25.22 8.51
N GLN A 77 -17.16 -25.09 8.56
CA GLN A 77 -17.87 -24.05 7.82
C GLN A 77 -17.51 -22.63 8.31
N LEU A 78 -17.39 -22.43 9.61
CA LEU A 78 -16.97 -21.16 10.20
C LEU A 78 -15.55 -20.77 9.77
N ASN A 79 -14.60 -21.72 9.81
CA ASN A 79 -13.23 -21.44 9.37
C ASN A 79 -13.14 -21.16 7.88
N ALA A 80 -13.86 -21.92 7.04
CA ALA A 80 -13.92 -21.68 5.61
C ALA A 80 -14.50 -20.29 5.30
N LYS A 81 -15.59 -19.92 6.00
CA LYS A 81 -16.20 -18.60 5.82
C LYS A 81 -15.33 -17.46 6.31
N LEU A 82 -14.65 -17.66 7.45
CA LEU A 82 -13.67 -16.68 7.96
C LEU A 82 -12.53 -16.46 6.96
N GLU A 83 -11.96 -17.54 6.43
CA GLU A 83 -10.88 -17.47 5.45
C GLU A 83 -11.33 -16.75 4.17
N GLU A 84 -12.46 -17.16 3.60
CA GLU A 84 -13.03 -16.56 2.39
C GLU A 84 -13.31 -15.06 2.60
N SER A 85 -14.02 -14.70 3.68
CA SER A 85 -14.37 -13.31 3.95
C SER A 85 -13.14 -12.45 4.21
N ALA A 86 -12.18 -12.93 5.00
CA ALA A 86 -10.96 -12.18 5.29
C ALA A 86 -10.13 -11.91 4.03
N LYS A 87 -10.03 -12.88 3.11
CA LYS A 87 -9.33 -12.69 1.83
C LYS A 87 -10.06 -11.69 0.94
N ALA A 88 -11.38 -11.81 0.81
CA ALA A 88 -12.18 -10.90 0.00
C ALA A 88 -12.08 -9.45 0.52
N GLU A 89 -12.25 -9.23 1.82
CA GLU A 89 -12.13 -7.91 2.45
C GLU A 89 -10.72 -7.32 2.26
N PHE A 90 -9.67 -8.14 2.37
CA PHE A 90 -8.31 -7.67 2.17
C PHE A 90 -8.07 -7.24 0.71
N GLU A 91 -8.55 -8.02 -0.26
CA GLU A 91 -8.47 -7.67 -1.68
C GLU A 91 -9.25 -6.39 -1.99
N ASP A 92 -10.43 -6.22 -1.40
CA ASP A 92 -11.24 -5.01 -1.53
C ASP A 92 -10.50 -3.79 -0.98
N ILE A 93 -9.88 -3.90 0.21
CA ILE A 93 -9.06 -2.84 0.79
C ILE A 93 -7.88 -2.48 -0.13
N LEU A 94 -7.16 -3.48 -0.66
CA LEU A 94 -6.05 -3.22 -1.58
C LEU A 94 -6.51 -2.47 -2.83
N ARG A 95 -7.68 -2.81 -3.36
CA ARG A 95 -8.28 -2.17 -4.54
C ARG A 95 -8.79 -0.76 -4.23
N GLU A 96 -9.59 -0.59 -3.18
CA GLU A 96 -10.19 0.69 -2.80
C GLU A 96 -9.14 1.74 -2.42
N ARG A 97 -8.06 1.31 -1.78
CA ARG A 97 -6.94 2.17 -1.38
C ARG A 97 -5.88 2.31 -2.46
N ASP A 98 -6.05 1.63 -3.59
CA ASP A 98 -5.03 1.59 -4.65
C ASP A 98 -3.63 1.26 -4.10
N ALA A 99 -3.60 0.36 -3.11
CA ALA A 99 -2.44 0.12 -2.28
C ALA A 99 -1.25 -0.42 -3.08
N VAL A 100 -1.49 -1.28 -4.06
CA VAL A 100 -0.42 -1.85 -4.90
C VAL A 100 0.31 -0.74 -5.66
N ARG A 101 -0.44 0.18 -6.30
CA ARG A 101 0.16 1.29 -7.04
C ARG A 101 0.93 2.22 -6.12
N GLN A 102 0.37 2.59 -4.98
CA GLN A 102 1.02 3.48 -4.01
C GLN A 102 2.30 2.86 -3.43
N LEU A 103 2.30 1.57 -3.12
CA LEU A 103 3.48 0.86 -2.63
C LEU A 103 4.55 0.71 -3.71
N ASN A 104 4.14 0.46 -4.97
CA ASN A 104 5.06 0.43 -6.10
C ASN A 104 5.69 1.82 -6.35
N GLU A 105 4.92 2.88 -6.23
CA GLU A 105 5.43 4.25 -6.33
C GLU A 105 6.42 4.56 -5.21
N LEU A 106 6.16 4.12 -3.99
CA LEU A 106 7.10 4.23 -2.89
C LEU A 106 8.39 3.44 -3.15
N ASP A 107 8.29 2.23 -3.72
CA ASP A 107 9.47 1.44 -4.13
C ASP A 107 10.31 2.19 -5.16
N ARG A 108 9.68 2.82 -6.15
CA ARG A 108 10.35 3.65 -7.16
C ARG A 108 11.07 4.83 -6.51
N LEU A 109 10.39 5.61 -5.69
CA LEU A 109 10.95 6.79 -5.02
C LEU A 109 12.15 6.43 -4.12
N VAL A 110 12.04 5.34 -3.36
CA VAL A 110 13.13 4.85 -2.52
C VAL A 110 14.31 4.38 -3.36
N GLY A 111 14.04 3.71 -4.48
CA GLY A 111 15.07 3.32 -5.43
C GLY A 111 15.81 4.51 -6.01
N GLU A 112 15.11 5.54 -6.44
CA GLU A 112 15.70 6.78 -6.96
C GLU A 112 16.51 7.54 -5.89
N ALA A 113 16.02 7.60 -4.67
CA ALA A 113 16.72 8.25 -3.57
C ALA A 113 18.04 7.51 -3.23
N LYS A 114 18.01 6.18 -3.23
CA LYS A 114 19.22 5.37 -3.06
C LYS A 114 20.23 5.60 -4.18
N PHE A 115 19.76 5.57 -5.43
CA PHE A 115 20.61 5.79 -6.61
C PHE A 115 21.27 7.17 -6.56
N ARG A 116 20.52 8.25 -6.24
CA ARG A 116 21.08 9.60 -6.08
C ARG A 116 22.14 9.67 -5.00
N ARG A 117 21.92 9.03 -3.86
CA ARG A 117 22.88 8.98 -2.76
C ARG A 117 24.15 8.24 -3.15
N GLU A 118 24.04 7.10 -3.84
CA GLU A 118 25.18 6.30 -4.27
C GLU A 118 26.01 7.00 -5.35
N ASN A 119 25.39 7.83 -6.19
CA ASN A 119 26.06 8.60 -7.23
C ASN A 119 26.50 10.01 -6.80
N GLY A 120 26.55 10.30 -5.50
CA GLY A 120 27.05 11.56 -4.97
C GLY A 120 26.17 12.79 -5.24
N GLN A 121 24.95 12.61 -5.72
CA GLN A 121 24.00 13.70 -5.99
C GLN A 121 23.21 14.14 -4.74
N GLY A 122 23.50 13.56 -3.58
CA GLY A 122 22.78 13.78 -2.32
C GLY A 122 23.48 14.68 -1.31
N GLU A 123 24.66 15.26 -1.64
CA GLU A 123 25.47 16.01 -0.68
C GLU A 123 24.96 17.42 -0.38
N GLY A 124 23.98 17.92 -1.14
CA GLY A 124 23.37 19.24 -0.93
C GLY A 124 22.23 19.30 0.09
N ASP A 125 21.58 18.18 0.39
CA ASP A 125 20.32 18.20 1.18
C ASP A 125 20.49 17.76 2.65
N VAL A 126 21.63 17.16 3.00
CA VAL A 126 21.93 16.78 4.40
C VAL A 126 22.41 17.95 5.26
N ALA A 127 22.78 19.09 4.65
CA ALA A 127 23.20 20.28 5.38
C ALA A 127 22.02 20.93 6.15
N TYR A 128 20.76 20.73 5.72
CA TYR A 128 19.59 21.35 6.35
C TYR A 128 19.10 20.58 7.60
N VAL A 129 19.37 19.30 7.71
CA VAL A 129 18.94 18.49 8.88
C VAL A 129 19.92 18.61 10.06
N SER A 130 21.19 19.00 9.80
CA SER A 130 22.22 19.10 10.85
C SER A 130 22.09 20.37 11.72
N ILE A 131 21.33 21.37 11.30
CA ILE A 131 21.23 22.68 12.02
C ILE A 131 20.21 22.67 13.16
N ARG A 132 19.36 21.64 13.29
CA ARG A 132 18.34 21.57 14.35
C ARG A 132 18.73 20.79 15.60
N ARG A 133 19.99 20.48 15.79
CA ARG A 133 20.48 19.98 17.09
C ARG A 133 21.11 21.10 17.89
N SER A 134 20.32 22.05 18.33
CA SER A 134 20.75 22.96 19.39
C SER A 134 20.84 22.21 20.70
N PRO A 135 21.95 22.30 21.41
CA PRO A 135 22.08 21.77 22.76
C PRO A 135 21.37 22.72 23.71
N PHE A 136 20.22 22.35 24.20
CA PHE A 136 19.66 22.92 25.41
C PHE A 136 20.22 22.11 26.57
N LEU A 137 21.34 22.57 27.16
CA LEU A 137 21.79 22.19 28.49
C LEU A 137 22.83 23.20 28.97
N SER A 138 22.44 24.06 29.88
CA SER A 138 23.16 24.41 31.10
C SER A 138 22.46 25.54 31.79
N GLY A 139 21.97 25.26 32.98
CA GLY A 139 21.46 26.15 33.98
C GLY A 139 20.90 25.37 35.15
#